data_9232332d09912da9dba900f162ea4bcc
#
_entry.id   9232332d09912da9dba900f162ea4bcc
#
_cell.length_a   1.000
_cell.length_b   1.000
_cell.length_c   1.000
_cell.angle_alpha   90.00
_cell.angle_beta   90.00
_cell.angle_gamma   90.00
#
_symmetry.space_group_name_H-M   'P 1'
#
loop_
_entity.id
_entity.type
_entity.pdbx_description
1 polymer ?
#
loop_
_entity_poly.entity_id
_entity_poly.type
_entity_poly.pdbx_seq_one_letter_code
_entity_poly.pdbx_strand_id
1 'polypeptide(L)'
;ILGGAVVPAMAILAALFDAQRSGAGRHIDVGMSEAVFAHNYQALAAVARQGRAAPRGQDLLSGREPCYAVYRTADGGHMAVGAL
;
A
#
# COMPACT_ATOMS: atom_id res chain seq x y z
N ILE A 1 -2.09 4.20 -7.39
CA ILE A 1 -2.13 5.64 -7.05
C ILE A 1 -0.99 5.99 -6.10
N LEU A 2 -0.85 5.32 -4.95
CA LEU A 2 0.11 5.70 -3.92
C LEU A 2 1.56 5.76 -4.42
N GLY A 3 2.09 4.67 -4.96
CA GLY A 3 3.47 4.58 -5.43
C GLY A 3 3.75 5.34 -6.72
N GLY A 4 2.78 5.42 -7.63
CA GLY A 4 2.97 6.04 -8.95
C GLY A 4 2.50 7.50 -9.06
N ALA A 5 1.82 8.04 -8.05
CA ALA A 5 1.31 9.41 -8.09
C ALA A 5 1.63 10.18 -6.80
N VAL A 6 1.17 9.71 -5.64
CA VAL A 6 1.29 10.47 -4.39
C VAL A 6 2.74 10.64 -3.96
N VAL A 7 3.50 9.55 -3.90
CA VAL A 7 4.92 9.61 -3.49
C VAL A 7 5.77 10.43 -4.47
N PRO A 8 5.67 10.25 -5.81
CA PRO A 8 6.33 11.13 -6.76
C PRO A 8 5.93 12.60 -6.62
N ALA A 9 4.64 12.90 -6.44
CA ALA A 9 4.19 14.28 -6.26
C ALA A 9 4.81 14.93 -5.01
N MET A 10 4.89 14.22 -3.91
CA MET A 10 5.57 14.70 -2.68
C MET A 10 7.06 14.95 -2.94
N ALA A 11 7.75 14.06 -3.63
CA ALA A 11 9.17 14.21 -3.95
C ALA A 11 9.41 15.42 -4.87
N ILE A 12 8.55 15.62 -5.87
CA ILE A 12 8.61 16.78 -6.78
C ILE A 12 8.40 18.08 -6.00
N LEU A 13 7.38 18.15 -5.15
CA LEU A 13 7.10 19.35 -4.35
C LEU A 13 8.26 19.68 -3.41
N ALA A 14 8.83 18.69 -2.74
CA ALA A 14 10.00 18.88 -1.90
C ALA A 14 11.22 19.40 -2.68
N ALA A 15 11.47 18.85 -3.86
CA ALA A 15 12.56 19.28 -4.71
C ALA A 15 12.36 20.69 -5.31
N LEU A 16 11.12 21.04 -5.66
CA LEU A 16 10.79 22.40 -6.11
C LEU A 16 10.99 23.43 -4.99
N PHE A 17 10.54 23.10 -3.78
CA PHE A 17 10.75 23.95 -2.62
C PHE A 17 12.23 24.18 -2.32
N ASP A 18 13.03 23.11 -2.39
CA ASP A 18 14.48 23.22 -2.21
C ASP A 18 15.13 24.04 -3.35
N ALA A 19 14.75 23.82 -4.60
CA ALA A 19 15.27 24.54 -5.75
C ALA A 19 14.98 26.05 -5.68
N GLN A 20 13.82 26.46 -5.19
CA GLN A 20 13.49 27.88 -4.96
C GLN A 20 14.40 28.54 -3.92
N ARG A 21 14.88 27.80 -2.94
CA ARG A 21 15.75 28.30 -1.86
C ARG A 21 17.24 28.25 -2.25
N SER A 22 17.67 27.18 -2.90
CA SER A 22 19.08 26.93 -3.22
C SER A 22 19.49 27.40 -4.61
N GLY A 23 18.52 27.62 -5.52
CA GLY A 23 18.78 27.87 -6.94
C GLY A 23 19.21 26.64 -7.73
N ALA A 24 19.27 25.46 -7.10
CA ALA A 24 19.75 24.22 -7.70
C ALA A 24 18.60 23.22 -7.88
N GLY A 25 18.38 22.79 -9.12
CA GLY A 25 17.47 21.68 -9.43
C GLY A 25 18.13 20.33 -9.15
N ARG A 26 17.31 19.28 -9.11
CA ARG A 26 17.79 17.90 -8.92
C ARG A 26 17.01 16.90 -9.76
N HIS A 27 17.62 15.80 -10.07
CA HIS A 27 16.97 14.63 -10.65
C HIS A 27 16.24 13.87 -9.54
N ILE A 28 14.99 13.43 -9.81
CA ILE A 28 14.17 12.66 -8.87
C ILE A 28 13.89 11.31 -9.52
N ASP A 29 14.27 10.24 -8.84
CA ASP A 29 13.92 8.87 -9.19
C ASP A 29 13.04 8.30 -8.07
N VAL A 30 11.88 7.75 -8.43
CA VAL A 30 10.94 7.16 -7.48
C VAL A 30 10.50 5.79 -7.99
N GLY A 31 11.01 4.74 -7.35
CA GLY A 31 10.57 3.38 -7.61
C GLY A 31 9.17 3.13 -7.06
N MET A 32 8.20 2.77 -7.92
CA MET A 32 6.83 2.48 -7.49
C MET A 32 6.75 1.32 -6.52
N SER A 33 7.54 0.26 -6.74
CA SER A 33 7.60 -0.91 -5.86
C SER A 33 8.13 -0.56 -4.47
N GLU A 34 9.16 0.26 -4.39
CA GLU A 34 9.75 0.72 -3.14
C GLU A 34 8.78 1.61 -2.36
N ALA A 35 8.09 2.51 -3.06
CA ALA A 35 7.09 3.37 -2.46
C ALA A 35 5.90 2.55 -1.89
N VAL A 36 5.43 1.53 -2.61
CA VAL A 36 4.39 0.62 -2.12
C VAL A 36 4.88 -0.25 -0.97
N PHE A 37 6.11 -0.75 -1.05
CA PHE A 37 6.73 -1.54 0.02
C PHE A 37 6.83 -0.74 1.33
N ALA A 38 7.24 0.53 1.26
CA ALA A 38 7.31 1.41 2.43
C ALA A 38 5.95 1.61 3.13
N HIS A 39 4.83 1.49 2.37
CA HIS A 39 3.48 1.58 2.92
C HIS A 39 2.89 0.24 3.39
N ASN A 40 3.62 -0.87 3.22
CA ASN A 40 3.18 -2.20 3.64
C ASN A 40 3.50 -2.49 5.14
N TYR A 41 3.40 -1.47 5.99
CA TYR A 41 3.82 -1.51 7.38
C TYR A 41 3.05 -2.55 8.22
N GLN A 42 1.77 -2.79 7.92
CA GLN A 42 0.96 -3.77 8.67
C GLN A 42 1.48 -5.20 8.46
N ALA A 43 1.75 -5.57 7.20
CA ALA A 43 2.30 -6.89 6.89
C ALA A 43 3.72 -7.04 7.45
N LEU A 44 4.55 -6.01 7.31
CA LEU A 44 5.91 -6.00 7.86
C LEU A 44 5.92 -6.12 9.39
N ALA A 45 5.05 -5.40 10.08
CA ALA A 45 4.89 -5.50 11.52
C ALA A 45 4.40 -6.89 11.97
N ALA A 46 3.49 -7.50 11.20
CA ALA A 46 3.02 -8.86 11.47
C ALA A 46 4.15 -9.88 11.31
N VAL A 47 4.94 -9.78 10.24
CA VAL A 47 6.13 -10.63 10.04
C VAL A 47 7.15 -10.44 11.15
N ALA A 48 7.45 -9.20 11.55
CA ALA A 48 8.40 -8.91 12.62
C ALA A 48 7.98 -9.51 13.97
N ARG A 49 6.67 -9.53 14.28
CA ARG A 49 6.15 -10.10 15.52
C ARG A 49 6.04 -11.63 15.50
N GLN A 50 5.69 -12.20 14.35
CA GLN A 50 5.35 -13.63 14.22
C GLN A 50 6.47 -14.47 13.61
N GLY A 51 7.53 -13.83 13.08
CA GLY A 51 8.61 -14.49 12.37
C GLY A 51 8.23 -15.06 10.99
N ARG A 52 6.98 -14.86 10.55
CA ARG A 52 6.49 -15.37 9.25
C ARG A 52 5.35 -14.51 8.71
N ALA A 53 5.16 -14.54 7.40
CA ALA A 53 3.99 -13.95 6.77
C ALA A 53 2.72 -14.75 7.09
N ALA A 54 1.58 -14.07 7.13
CA ALA A 54 0.29 -14.73 7.25
C ALA A 54 0.04 -15.66 6.04
N PRO A 55 -0.49 -16.87 6.22
CA PRO A 55 -0.92 -17.71 5.13
C PRO A 55 -2.00 -17.00 4.28
N ARG A 56 -2.16 -17.46 3.02
CA ARG A 56 -3.18 -16.93 2.13
C ARG A 56 -4.57 -16.96 2.77
N GLY A 57 -5.29 -15.85 2.70
CA GLY A 57 -6.65 -15.74 3.26
C GLY A 57 -6.71 -15.62 4.79
N GLN A 58 -5.58 -15.48 5.48
CA GLN A 58 -5.52 -15.41 6.95
C GLN A 58 -5.03 -14.06 7.48
N ASP A 59 -5.03 -13.04 6.65
CA ASP A 59 -4.79 -11.67 7.08
C ASP A 59 -6.10 -10.88 7.11
N LEU A 60 -6.11 -9.76 7.85
CA LEU A 60 -7.26 -8.88 8.04
C LEU A 60 -7.94 -8.50 6.72
N LEU A 61 -7.16 -8.13 5.71
CA LEU A 61 -7.65 -7.67 4.41
C LEU A 61 -7.66 -8.76 3.33
N SER A 62 -7.44 -10.02 3.70
CA SER A 62 -7.37 -11.13 2.74
C SER A 62 -8.45 -12.19 2.91
N GLY A 63 -9.48 -11.91 3.74
CA GLY A 63 -10.64 -12.77 3.91
C GLY A 63 -10.72 -13.53 5.24
N ARG A 64 -9.83 -13.27 6.20
CA ARG A 64 -9.92 -13.86 7.53
C ARG A 64 -11.17 -13.40 8.28
N GLU A 65 -11.49 -12.13 8.17
CA GLU A 65 -12.62 -11.54 8.89
C GLU A 65 -13.89 -11.63 8.05
N PRO A 66 -15.03 -12.05 8.64
CA PRO A 66 -16.30 -12.15 7.90
C PRO A 66 -16.78 -10.82 7.30
N CYS A 67 -16.43 -9.70 7.91
CA CYS A 67 -16.77 -8.38 7.42
C CYS A 67 -15.88 -7.91 6.24
N TYR A 68 -14.82 -8.67 5.90
CA TYR A 68 -13.92 -8.33 4.80
C TYR A 68 -13.53 -9.58 4.01
N ALA A 69 -14.47 -10.09 3.24
CA ALA A 69 -14.30 -11.34 2.51
C ALA A 69 -15.15 -11.39 1.23
N VAL A 70 -14.83 -12.32 0.36
CA VAL A 70 -15.62 -12.63 -0.83
C VAL A 70 -16.45 -13.88 -0.56
N TYR A 71 -17.75 -13.79 -0.80
CA TYR A 71 -18.72 -14.86 -0.59
C TYR A 71 -19.33 -15.32 -1.92
N ARG A 72 -19.54 -16.61 -2.04
CA ARG A 72 -20.31 -17.18 -3.12
C ARG A 72 -21.80 -16.96 -2.87
N THR A 73 -22.51 -16.46 -3.87
CA THR A 73 -23.97 -16.25 -3.83
C THR A 73 -24.74 -17.50 -4.27
N ALA A 74 -26.03 -17.58 -3.94
CA ALA A 74 -26.88 -18.74 -4.25
C ALA A 74 -27.04 -18.99 -5.74
N ASP A 75 -26.94 -17.95 -6.56
CA ASP A 75 -26.99 -18.01 -8.03
C ASP A 75 -25.65 -18.40 -8.69
N GLY A 76 -24.62 -18.71 -7.86
CA GLY A 76 -23.28 -19.09 -8.33
C GLY A 76 -22.34 -17.92 -8.60
N GLY A 77 -22.79 -16.67 -8.42
CA GLY A 77 -21.96 -15.48 -8.49
C GLY A 77 -21.09 -15.29 -7.25
N HIS A 78 -20.50 -14.10 -7.12
CA HIS A 78 -19.67 -13.72 -5.96
C HIS A 78 -20.01 -12.32 -5.51
N MET A 79 -19.99 -12.10 -4.22
CA MET A 79 -20.19 -10.80 -3.57
C MET A 79 -19.00 -10.48 -2.68
N ALA A 80 -18.44 -9.29 -2.82
CA ALA A 80 -17.39 -8.79 -1.93
C ALA A 80 -18.02 -7.97 -0.80
N VAL A 81 -17.66 -8.27 0.43
CA VAL A 81 -18.02 -7.50 1.62
C VAL A 81 -16.78 -6.78 2.11
N GLY A 82 -16.87 -5.48 2.31
CA GLY A 82 -15.79 -4.61 2.77
C GLY A 82 -16.29 -3.64 3.83
N ALA A 83 -16.73 -4.16 4.97
CA ALA A 83 -17.26 -3.40 6.11
C ALA A 83 -16.23 -3.39 7.26
N LEU A 84 -15.24 -2.49 7.15
CA LEU A 84 -14.22 -2.24 8.19
C LEU A 84 -14.60 -1.07 9.08
#